data_a767741cf3b52a1f9255d9ab132ea75f
#
_entry.id   a767741cf3b52a1f9255d9ab132ea75f
#
_cell.length_a   1.000
_cell.length_b   1.000
_cell.length_c   1.000
_cell.angle_alpha   90.00
_cell.angle_beta   90.00
_cell.angle_gamma   90.00
#
_symmetry.space_group_name_H-M   'P 1'
#
loop_
_entity.id
_entity.type
_entity.pdbx_description
1 polymer ?
#
loop_
_entity_poly.entity_id
_entity_poly.type
_entity_poly.pdbx_seq_one_letter_code
_entity_poly.pdbx_strand_id
1 'polypeptide(L)'
;SFYGQHDPEQVPVGDELLKKWDAWMKLGCKASEMESAALFIVASARGVRAGSDFLVMGNQERVKRGMENHITHDTEGAIQVAIEALRILIREDQK
;
A
#
# COMPACT_ATOMS: atom_id res chain seq x y z
N SER A 1 7.14 -8.37 -9.47
CA SER A 1 5.81 -8.26 -8.92
C SER A 1 5.83 -8.29 -7.39
N PHE A 2 4.75 -7.85 -6.78
CA PHE A 2 4.62 -7.79 -5.32
C PHE A 2 4.82 -9.16 -4.65
N TYR A 3 4.27 -10.21 -5.22
CA TYR A 3 4.39 -11.55 -4.63
C TYR A 3 5.75 -12.22 -4.86
N GLY A 4 6.49 -11.81 -5.86
CA GLY A 4 7.78 -12.42 -6.17
C GLY A 4 8.85 -12.21 -5.09
N GLN A 5 8.79 -11.14 -4.31
CA GLN A 5 9.75 -10.91 -3.22
C GLN A 5 9.50 -11.77 -1.98
N HIS A 6 8.33 -12.40 -1.85
CA HIS A 6 8.06 -13.35 -0.77
C HIS A 6 8.80 -14.67 -0.96
N ASP A 7 8.93 -15.09 -2.21
CA ASP A 7 9.59 -16.33 -2.59
C ASP A 7 10.43 -16.10 -3.85
N PRO A 8 11.53 -15.34 -3.73
CA PRO A 8 12.31 -14.91 -4.87
C PRO A 8 12.97 -16.06 -5.63
N GLU A 9 13.21 -17.18 -4.97
CA GLU A 9 13.82 -18.38 -5.59
C GLU A 9 12.87 -19.07 -6.58
N GLN A 10 11.58 -18.81 -6.46
CA GLN A 10 10.55 -19.42 -7.33
C GLN A 10 10.28 -18.60 -8.60
N VAL A 11 10.89 -17.42 -8.74
CA VAL A 11 10.67 -16.55 -9.89
C VAL A 11 11.98 -16.21 -10.61
N PRO A 12 12.01 -16.23 -11.97
CA PRO A 12 13.24 -15.98 -12.74
C PRO A 12 13.90 -14.62 -12.49
N VAL A 13 13.12 -13.63 -12.06
CA VAL A 13 13.59 -12.25 -11.78
C VAL A 13 13.67 -11.94 -10.29
N GLY A 14 13.78 -12.96 -9.45
CA GLY A 14 13.77 -12.81 -7.99
C GLY A 14 14.82 -11.83 -7.47
N ASP A 15 16.05 -11.91 -7.98
CA ASP A 15 17.14 -11.00 -7.60
C ASP A 15 16.83 -9.53 -7.93
N GLU A 16 16.20 -9.26 -9.08
CA GLU A 16 15.76 -7.91 -9.43
C GLU A 16 14.68 -7.38 -8.48
N LEU A 17 13.73 -8.23 -8.14
CA LEU A 17 12.65 -7.88 -7.21
C LEU A 17 13.20 -7.53 -5.84
N LEU A 18 14.16 -8.29 -5.33
CA LEU A 18 14.83 -8.02 -4.05
C LEU A 18 15.62 -6.71 -4.09
N LYS A 19 16.34 -6.43 -5.17
CA LYS A 19 17.06 -5.15 -5.34
C LYS A 19 16.13 -3.96 -5.40
N LYS A 20 15.00 -4.07 -6.10
CA LYS A 20 13.97 -3.03 -6.15
C LYS A 20 13.36 -2.80 -4.78
N TRP A 21 13.03 -3.85 -4.06
CA TRP A 21 12.50 -3.75 -2.71
C TRP A 21 13.46 -3.03 -1.77
N ASP A 22 14.74 -3.40 -1.78
CA ASP A 22 15.77 -2.73 -0.99
C ASP A 22 15.92 -1.24 -1.36
N ALA A 23 15.85 -0.91 -2.66
CA ALA A 23 15.88 0.47 -3.12
C ALA A 23 14.69 1.28 -2.59
N TRP A 24 13.47 0.73 -2.62
CA TRP A 24 12.29 1.39 -2.06
C TRP A 24 12.38 1.59 -0.55
N MET A 25 12.92 0.61 0.16
CA MET A 25 13.18 0.73 1.61
C MET A 25 14.15 1.88 1.90
N LYS A 26 15.23 1.99 1.13
CA LYS A 26 16.22 3.08 1.25
C LYS A 26 15.63 4.44 0.89
N LEU A 27 14.70 4.50 -0.05
CA LEU A 27 13.94 5.70 -0.39
C LEU A 27 12.91 6.11 0.68
N GLY A 28 12.70 5.29 1.69
CA GLY A 28 11.79 5.59 2.78
C GLY A 28 10.33 5.21 2.51
N CYS A 29 10.06 4.34 1.55
CA CYS A 29 8.71 3.79 1.34
C CYS A 29 8.23 3.09 2.62
N LYS A 30 7.01 3.40 3.05
CA LYS A 30 6.45 2.92 4.31
C LYS A 30 5.52 1.73 4.16
N ALA A 31 4.94 1.56 2.98
CA ALA A 31 3.97 0.51 2.71
C ALA A 31 4.01 0.10 1.24
N SER A 32 3.44 -1.05 0.95
CA SER A 32 3.26 -1.58 -0.40
C SER A 32 1.82 -2.08 -0.54
N GLU A 33 1.19 -1.76 -1.66
CA GLU A 33 -0.16 -2.15 -1.99
C GLU A 33 -0.29 -2.32 -3.51
N MET A 34 -1.41 -2.76 -4.03
CA MET A 34 -1.50 -3.15 -5.44
C MET A 34 -2.67 -2.51 -6.21
N GLU A 35 -3.49 -1.68 -5.59
CA GLU A 35 -4.72 -1.15 -6.17
C GLU A 35 -4.65 0.32 -6.55
N SER A 36 -3.90 1.14 -5.80
CA SER A 36 -3.92 2.60 -5.95
C SER A 36 -3.38 3.09 -7.29
N ALA A 37 -2.41 2.41 -7.88
CA ALA A 37 -1.86 2.81 -9.17
C ALA A 37 -2.95 2.84 -10.25
N ALA A 38 -3.76 1.79 -10.36
CA ALA A 38 -4.87 1.72 -11.30
C ALA A 38 -5.98 2.73 -10.94
N LEU A 39 -6.32 2.83 -9.66
CA LEU A 39 -7.31 3.81 -9.17
C LEU A 39 -6.94 5.24 -9.58
N PHE A 40 -5.71 5.65 -9.34
CA PHE A 40 -5.26 7.02 -9.63
C PHE A 40 -5.19 7.32 -11.14
N ILE A 41 -4.77 6.35 -11.95
CA ILE A 41 -4.76 6.49 -13.41
C ILE A 41 -6.19 6.67 -13.94
N VAL A 42 -7.12 5.82 -13.52
CA VAL A 42 -8.52 5.90 -13.97
C VAL A 42 -9.18 7.19 -13.46
N ALA A 43 -8.96 7.56 -12.22
CA ALA A 43 -9.50 8.80 -11.65
C ALA A 43 -8.99 10.03 -12.41
N SER A 44 -7.70 10.07 -12.71
CA SER A 44 -7.08 11.14 -13.49
C SER A 44 -7.69 11.23 -14.90
N ALA A 45 -7.85 10.10 -15.58
CA ALA A 45 -8.46 10.05 -16.92
C ALA A 45 -9.93 10.51 -16.92
N ARG A 46 -10.64 10.33 -15.79
CA ARG A 46 -12.02 10.75 -15.60
C ARG A 46 -12.17 12.17 -15.06
N GLY A 47 -11.08 12.83 -14.70
CA GLY A 47 -11.10 14.15 -14.10
C GLY A 47 -11.74 14.19 -12.71
N VAL A 48 -11.65 13.09 -11.95
CA VAL A 48 -12.17 12.99 -10.59
C VAL A 48 -11.04 12.86 -9.58
N ARG A 49 -11.29 13.31 -8.34
CA ARG A 49 -10.34 13.15 -7.24
C ARG A 49 -10.36 11.72 -6.72
N ALA A 50 -9.20 11.23 -6.32
CA ALA A 50 -9.05 9.93 -5.67
C ALA A 50 -8.00 10.02 -4.57
N GLY A 51 -8.17 9.20 -3.56
CA GLY A 51 -7.22 9.00 -2.48
C GLY A 51 -7.26 7.55 -2.01
N SER A 52 -6.26 7.14 -1.27
CA SER A 52 -6.21 5.81 -0.68
C SER A 52 -5.74 5.90 0.76
N ASP A 53 -6.31 5.06 1.60
CA ASP A 53 -5.78 4.76 2.92
C ASP A 53 -5.75 3.24 3.13
N PHE A 54 -4.94 2.76 4.04
CA PHE A 54 -4.66 1.34 4.11
C PHE A 54 -4.60 0.84 5.54
N LEU A 55 -5.10 -0.38 5.74
CA LEU A 55 -4.73 -1.20 6.87
C LEU A 55 -3.37 -1.84 6.59
N VAL A 56 -2.41 -1.68 7.48
CA VAL A 56 -1.17 -2.46 7.44
C VAL A 56 -1.47 -3.86 7.99
N MET A 57 -1.63 -4.82 7.09
CA MET A 57 -2.00 -6.19 7.44
C MET A 57 -0.85 -6.94 8.11
N GLY A 58 0.38 -6.68 7.70
CA GLY A 58 1.57 -7.34 8.22
C GLY A 58 2.84 -6.61 7.81
N ASN A 59 3.98 -7.07 8.28
CA ASN A 59 5.28 -6.45 8.01
C ASN A 59 6.32 -7.49 7.58
N GLN A 60 6.63 -7.51 6.29
CA GLN A 60 7.58 -8.45 5.70
C GLN A 60 9.00 -8.32 6.20
N GLU A 61 9.44 -7.09 6.52
CA GLU A 61 10.78 -6.88 7.07
C GLU A 61 10.93 -7.53 8.45
N ARG A 62 9.87 -7.56 9.24
CA ARG A 62 9.85 -8.30 10.51
C ARG A 62 10.00 -9.80 10.27
N VAL A 63 9.29 -10.34 9.29
CA VAL A 63 9.39 -11.76 8.91
C VAL A 63 10.81 -12.12 8.49
N LYS A 64 11.42 -11.31 7.62
CA LYS A 64 12.81 -11.53 7.18
C LYS A 64 13.83 -11.50 8.33
N ARG A 65 13.56 -10.72 9.36
CA ARG A 65 14.42 -10.59 10.56
C ARG A 65 14.11 -11.62 11.64
N GLY A 66 13.19 -12.57 11.38
CA GLY A 66 12.75 -13.55 12.39
C GLY A 66 11.99 -12.93 13.56
N MET A 67 11.43 -11.74 13.39
CA MET A 67 10.67 -11.04 14.42
C MET A 67 9.19 -11.43 14.35
N GLU A 68 8.50 -11.31 15.48
CA GLU A 68 7.06 -11.50 15.53
C GLU A 68 6.34 -10.55 14.57
N ASN A 69 5.40 -11.09 13.78
CA ASN A 69 4.63 -10.36 12.80
C ASN A 69 3.15 -10.60 13.02
N HIS A 70 2.47 -9.64 13.63
CA HIS A 70 1.02 -9.70 13.83
C HIS A 70 0.29 -9.42 12.52
N ILE A 71 -0.53 -10.38 12.09
CA ILE A 71 -1.41 -10.23 10.93
C ILE A 71 -2.79 -9.80 11.41
N THR A 72 -3.34 -8.77 10.80
CA THR A 72 -4.69 -8.31 11.07
C THR A 72 -5.45 -8.05 9.78
N HIS A 73 -6.77 -8.27 9.81
CA HIS A 73 -7.72 -7.96 8.75
C HIS A 73 -8.81 -7.00 9.23
N ASP A 74 -8.62 -6.40 10.41
CA ASP A 74 -9.55 -5.42 10.96
C ASP A 74 -9.42 -4.07 10.26
N THR A 75 -10.33 -3.80 9.34
CA THR A 75 -10.37 -2.58 8.51
C THR A 75 -11.15 -1.43 9.13
N GLU A 76 -11.69 -1.59 10.33
CA GLU A 76 -12.58 -0.58 10.95
C GLU A 76 -11.93 0.81 11.01
N GLY A 77 -10.68 0.89 11.48
CA GLY A 77 -9.95 2.16 11.57
C GLY A 77 -9.73 2.83 10.23
N ALA A 78 -9.34 2.07 9.20
CA ALA A 78 -9.16 2.58 7.84
C ALA A 78 -10.48 3.10 7.26
N ILE A 79 -11.57 2.37 7.44
CA ILE A 79 -12.91 2.80 7.01
C ILE A 79 -13.30 4.13 7.67
N GLN A 80 -13.07 4.30 8.96
CA GLN A 80 -13.37 5.55 9.67
C GLN A 80 -12.53 6.72 9.14
N VAL A 81 -11.26 6.51 8.85
CA VAL A 81 -10.38 7.53 8.24
C VAL A 81 -10.92 7.94 6.86
N ALA A 82 -11.27 6.99 6.00
CA ALA A 82 -11.83 7.26 4.68
C ALA A 82 -13.13 8.06 4.74
N ILE A 83 -14.05 7.68 5.63
CA ILE A 83 -15.32 8.38 5.83
C ILE A 83 -15.07 9.83 6.27
N GLU A 84 -14.19 10.06 7.24
CA GLU A 84 -13.92 11.42 7.71
C GLU A 84 -13.20 12.26 6.66
N ALA A 85 -12.29 11.69 5.89
CA ALA A 85 -11.66 12.36 4.76
C ALA A 85 -12.69 12.86 3.74
N LEU A 86 -13.66 12.01 3.37
CA LEU A 86 -14.75 12.40 2.48
C LEU A 86 -15.64 13.52 3.08
N ARG A 87 -15.94 13.44 4.37
CA ARG A 87 -16.70 14.50 5.06
C ARG A 87 -15.98 15.85 5.02
N ILE A 88 -14.67 15.84 5.21
CA ILE A 88 -13.84 17.06 5.12
C ILE A 88 -13.91 17.63 3.70
N LEU A 89 -13.70 16.80 2.68
CA LEU A 89 -13.77 17.25 1.28
C LEU A 89 -15.12 17.84 0.91
N ILE A 90 -16.22 17.19 1.32
CA ILE A 90 -17.58 17.70 1.07
C ILE A 90 -17.77 19.06 1.71
N ARG A 91 -17.32 19.24 2.96
CA ARG A 91 -17.40 20.55 3.63
C ARG A 91 -16.59 21.62 2.92
N GLU A 92 -15.39 21.28 2.46
CA GLU A 92 -14.54 22.25 1.71
C GLU A 92 -15.17 22.65 0.38
N ASP A 93 -15.78 21.71 -0.34
CA ASP A 93 -16.44 21.98 -1.62
C ASP A 93 -17.72 22.85 -1.49
N GLN A 94 -18.30 22.94 -0.30
CA GLN A 94 -19.48 23.77 -0.03
C GLN A 94 -19.16 25.23 0.33
N LYS A 95 -17.89 25.54 0.55
CA LYS A 95 -17.42 26.90 0.82
C LYS A 95 -17.37 27.75 -0.44
#